data_c439cccee41bf6ed0100daf9b2c95d80
#
_entry.id   c439cccee41bf6ed0100daf9b2c95d80
#
_cell.length_a   1.000
_cell.length_b   1.000
_cell.length_c   1.000
_cell.angle_alpha   90.00
_cell.angle_beta   90.00
_cell.angle_gamma   90.00
#
_symmetry.space_group_name_H-M   'P 1'
#
loop_
_entity.id
_entity.type
_entity.pdbx_description
1 polymer ?
#
loop_
_entity_poly.entity_id
_entity_poly.type
_entity_poly.pdbx_seq_one_letter_code
_entity_poly.pdbx_strand_id
1 'polypeptide(L)'
;MAIAVIYLTYSVFSFFSKPVVDCLGNRFSLSIGCFFEAFHLVALVLPALRKEGMESLQGDAAYNGICAMIIICAFIAGIGTSLLWVAHGRYVTLCADDSNKGFFNSVFWVFMMAC
;
A
#
# COMPACT_ATOMS: atom_id res chain seq x y z
N MET A 1 -2.09 -8.06 13.65
CA MET A 1 -3.29 -8.34 12.83
C MET A 1 -3.35 -7.51 11.55
N ALA A 2 -3.26 -6.18 11.59
CA ALA A 2 -3.33 -5.32 10.40
C ALA A 2 -2.34 -5.71 9.28
N ILE A 3 -1.08 -5.98 9.61
CA ILE A 3 -0.05 -6.40 8.64
C ILE A 3 -0.46 -7.70 7.91
N ALA A 4 -1.01 -8.67 8.63
CA ALA A 4 -1.47 -9.91 8.01
C ALA A 4 -2.62 -9.67 7.01
N VAL A 5 -3.53 -8.74 7.32
CA VAL A 5 -4.61 -8.33 6.42
C VAL A 5 -4.05 -7.66 5.16
N ILE A 6 -3.06 -6.77 5.30
CA ILE A 6 -2.40 -6.12 4.14
C ILE A 6 -1.81 -7.18 3.21
N TYR A 7 -0.98 -8.09 3.75
CA TYR A 7 -0.31 -9.10 2.92
C TYR A 7 -1.28 -10.10 2.29
N LEU A 8 -2.32 -10.51 3.02
CA LEU A 8 -3.35 -11.39 2.47
C LEU A 8 -4.10 -10.71 1.31
N THR A 9 -4.55 -9.49 1.54
CA THR A 9 -5.25 -8.70 0.52
C THR A 9 -4.34 -8.42 -0.68
N TYR A 10 -3.10 -8.00 -0.43
CA TYR A 10 -2.08 -7.81 -1.46
C TYR A 10 -1.90 -9.07 -2.32
N SER A 11 -1.75 -10.25 -1.70
CA SER A 11 -1.55 -11.50 -2.42
C SER A 11 -2.72 -11.84 -3.32
N VAL A 12 -3.95 -11.70 -2.83
CA VAL A 12 -5.16 -11.99 -3.61
C VAL A 12 -5.35 -10.98 -4.75
N PHE A 13 -5.22 -9.69 -4.44
CA PHE A 13 -5.47 -8.64 -5.43
C PHE A 13 -4.35 -8.50 -6.46
N SER A 14 -3.13 -8.98 -6.21
CA SER A 14 -2.05 -8.95 -7.19
C SER A 14 -2.40 -9.72 -8.48
N PHE A 15 -3.22 -10.77 -8.39
CA PHE A 15 -3.70 -11.48 -9.57
C PHE A 15 -4.63 -10.63 -10.45
N PHE A 16 -5.38 -9.71 -9.85
CA PHE A 16 -6.34 -8.84 -10.53
C PHE A 16 -5.76 -7.47 -10.88
N SER A 17 -4.60 -7.12 -10.34
CA SER A 17 -4.00 -5.79 -10.52
C SER A 17 -3.55 -5.52 -11.95
N LYS A 18 -3.09 -6.54 -12.68
CA LYS A 18 -2.64 -6.37 -14.07
C LYS A 18 -3.74 -5.82 -14.99
N PRO A 19 -4.93 -6.46 -15.11
CA PRO A 19 -6.01 -5.92 -15.93
C PRO A 19 -6.48 -4.54 -15.47
N VAL A 20 -6.46 -4.26 -14.16
CA VAL A 20 -6.83 -2.95 -13.62
C VAL A 20 -5.83 -1.88 -14.04
N VAL A 21 -4.53 -2.16 -13.96
CA VAL A 21 -3.46 -1.24 -14.39
C VAL A 21 -3.51 -1.03 -15.91
N ASP A 22 -3.89 -2.04 -16.69
CA ASP A 22 -4.05 -1.93 -18.14
C ASP A 22 -5.23 -1.02 -18.52
N CYS A 23 -6.33 -1.07 -17.77
CA CYS A 23 -7.50 -0.20 -17.99
C CYS A 23 -7.30 1.24 -17.51
N LEU A 24 -6.73 1.43 -16.30
CA LEU A 24 -6.57 2.75 -15.67
C LEU A 24 -5.34 3.51 -16.22
N GLY A 25 -4.36 2.78 -16.73
CA GLY A 25 -3.07 3.34 -17.10
C GLY A 25 -2.12 3.49 -15.89
N ASN A 26 -0.83 3.52 -16.21
CA ASN A 26 0.24 3.42 -15.21
C ASN A 26 0.24 4.60 -14.22
N ARG A 27 0.00 5.84 -14.72
CA ARG A 27 0.02 7.06 -13.89
C ARG A 27 -1.10 7.06 -12.85
N PHE A 28 -2.33 6.74 -13.27
CA PHE A 28 -3.48 6.70 -12.37
C PHE A 28 -3.35 5.59 -11.34
N SER A 29 -2.89 4.41 -11.75
CA SER A 29 -2.69 3.28 -10.83
C SER A 29 -1.67 3.58 -9.75
N LEU A 30 -0.55 4.24 -10.09
CA LEU A 30 0.45 4.71 -9.12
C LEU A 30 -0.17 5.73 -8.15
N SER A 31 -0.91 6.72 -8.66
CA SER A 31 -1.52 7.76 -7.81
C SER A 31 -2.55 7.18 -6.84
N ILE A 32 -3.40 6.27 -7.30
CA ILE A 32 -4.40 5.59 -6.46
C ILE A 32 -3.71 4.72 -5.40
N GLY A 33 -2.68 3.97 -5.80
CA GLY A 33 -1.91 3.15 -4.87
C GLY A 33 -1.26 3.98 -3.76
N CYS A 34 -0.58 5.08 -4.11
CA CYS A 34 0.00 6.00 -3.14
C CYS A 34 -1.06 6.64 -2.22
N PHE A 35 -2.23 6.99 -2.76
CA PHE A 35 -3.32 7.55 -1.97
C PHE A 35 -3.83 6.56 -0.92
N PHE A 36 -4.01 5.30 -1.27
CA PHE A 36 -4.47 4.26 -0.34
C PHE A 36 -3.44 3.98 0.75
N GLU A 37 -2.15 3.97 0.41
CA GLU A 37 -1.06 3.84 1.39
C GLU A 37 -1.01 5.04 2.34
N ALA A 38 -1.10 6.26 1.82
CA ALA A 38 -1.13 7.47 2.65
C ALA A 38 -2.32 7.46 3.61
N PHE A 39 -3.49 7.05 3.14
CA PHE A 39 -4.70 6.94 3.97
C PHE A 39 -4.52 5.93 5.12
N HIS A 40 -3.87 4.80 4.85
CA HIS A 40 -3.55 3.82 5.89
C HIS A 40 -2.57 4.38 6.92
N LEU A 41 -1.52 5.09 6.48
CA LEU A 41 -0.56 5.72 7.39
C LEU A 41 -1.23 6.73 8.32
N VAL A 42 -2.16 7.54 7.79
CA VAL A 42 -2.95 8.47 8.62
C VAL A 42 -3.78 7.72 9.66
N ALA A 43 -4.37 6.58 9.30
CA ALA A 43 -5.14 5.77 10.25
C ALA A 43 -4.28 5.21 11.40
N LEU A 44 -2.99 4.96 11.18
CA LEU A 44 -2.05 4.50 12.21
C LEU A 44 -1.69 5.59 13.23
N VAL A 45 -1.96 6.86 12.95
CA VAL A 45 -1.77 7.95 13.92
C VAL A 45 -2.79 7.86 15.07
N LEU A 46 -3.99 7.33 14.84
CA LEU A 46 -5.04 7.25 15.86
C LEU A 46 -4.65 6.46 17.12
N PRO A 47 -4.03 5.27 17.04
CA PRO A 47 -3.53 4.58 18.23
C PRO A 47 -2.45 5.38 18.97
N ALA A 48 -1.62 6.13 18.25
CA ALA A 48 -0.59 6.98 18.87
C ALA A 48 -1.24 8.11 19.67
N LEU A 49 -2.22 8.81 19.11
CA LEU A 49 -2.99 9.86 19.80
C LEU A 49 -3.72 9.34 21.04
N ARG A 50 -4.27 8.11 20.96
CA ARG A 50 -4.85 7.46 22.13
C ARG A 50 -3.83 7.23 23.25
N LYS A 51 -2.64 6.78 22.91
CA LYS A 51 -1.54 6.54 23.87
C LYS A 51 -1.08 7.82 24.56
N GLU A 52 -1.14 8.95 23.87
CA GLU A 52 -0.81 10.28 24.40
C GLU A 52 -1.87 10.87 25.36
N GLY A 53 -2.98 10.16 25.59
CA GLY A 53 -3.95 10.54 26.62
C GLY A 53 -5.11 11.44 26.12
N MET A 54 -5.41 11.41 24.83
CA MET A 54 -6.58 12.11 24.31
C MET A 54 -7.86 11.49 24.89
N GLU A 55 -8.55 12.20 25.80
CA GLU A 55 -9.70 11.70 26.57
C GLU A 55 -10.83 11.14 25.72
N SER A 56 -11.10 11.76 24.57
CA SER A 56 -12.15 11.31 23.63
C SER A 56 -11.90 9.91 23.04
N LEU A 57 -10.67 9.41 23.13
CA LEU A 57 -10.26 8.11 22.58
C LEU A 57 -10.02 7.03 23.64
N GLN A 58 -10.29 7.31 24.92
CA GLN A 58 -10.00 6.40 26.05
C GLN A 58 -11.08 5.32 26.28
N GLY A 59 -12.30 5.49 25.77
CA GLY A 59 -13.40 4.53 25.96
C GLY A 59 -13.22 3.21 25.22
N ASP A 60 -13.80 2.12 25.71
CA ASP A 60 -13.75 0.79 25.06
C ASP A 60 -14.42 0.81 23.67
N ALA A 61 -15.49 1.57 23.51
CA ALA A 61 -16.14 1.76 22.22
C ALA A 61 -15.22 2.46 21.21
N ALA A 62 -14.47 3.48 21.65
CA ALA A 62 -13.48 4.15 20.82
C ALA A 62 -12.33 3.20 20.43
N TYR A 63 -11.89 2.34 21.35
CA TYR A 63 -10.88 1.33 21.05
C TYR A 63 -11.30 0.36 19.96
N ASN A 64 -12.50 -0.19 20.08
CA ASN A 64 -13.05 -1.11 19.08
C ASN A 64 -13.23 -0.41 17.72
N GLY A 65 -13.66 0.86 17.73
CA GLY A 65 -13.77 1.68 16.54
C GLY A 65 -12.42 1.92 15.85
N ILE A 66 -11.38 2.26 16.59
CA ILE A 66 -10.02 2.45 16.08
C ILE A 66 -9.49 1.13 15.49
N CYS A 67 -9.67 -0.01 16.19
CA CYS A 67 -9.24 -1.31 15.69
C CYS A 67 -9.96 -1.67 14.38
N ALA A 68 -11.26 -1.48 14.30
CA ALA A 68 -12.04 -1.73 13.08
C ALA A 68 -11.57 -0.84 11.92
N MET A 69 -11.36 0.44 12.19
CA MET A 69 -10.88 1.38 11.18
C MET A 69 -9.49 1.01 10.66
N ILE A 70 -8.56 0.61 11.52
CA ILE A 70 -7.22 0.16 11.10
C ILE A 70 -7.32 -1.08 10.20
N ILE A 71 -8.21 -2.04 10.52
CA ILE A 71 -8.39 -3.24 9.71
C ILE A 71 -8.96 -2.90 8.33
N ILE A 72 -9.95 -2.01 8.27
CA ILE A 72 -10.53 -1.55 7.00
C ILE A 72 -9.48 -0.81 6.17
N CYS A 73 -8.72 0.10 6.79
CA CYS A 73 -7.65 0.83 6.10
C CYS A 73 -6.54 -0.11 5.65
N ALA A 74 -6.21 -1.15 6.43
CA ALA A 74 -5.23 -2.17 6.05
C ALA A 74 -5.69 -2.98 4.83
N PHE A 75 -6.99 -3.30 4.75
CA PHE A 75 -7.57 -3.97 3.58
C PHE A 75 -7.46 -3.10 2.32
N ILE A 76 -7.83 -1.83 2.42
CA ILE A 76 -7.72 -0.86 1.32
C ILE A 76 -6.26 -0.66 0.90
N ALA A 77 -5.34 -0.55 1.86
CA ALA A 77 -3.91 -0.45 1.62
C ALA A 77 -3.37 -1.68 0.87
N GLY A 78 -3.79 -2.89 1.24
CA GLY A 78 -3.40 -4.10 0.51
C GLY A 78 -3.76 -4.07 -0.97
N ILE A 79 -4.94 -3.52 -1.31
CA ILE A 79 -5.33 -3.26 -2.71
C ILE A 79 -4.40 -2.21 -3.34
N GLY A 80 -4.16 -1.10 -2.65
CA GLY A 80 -3.26 -0.02 -3.10
C GLY A 80 -1.86 -0.52 -3.38
N THR A 81 -1.29 -1.29 -2.45
CA THR A 81 0.03 -1.92 -2.58
C THR A 81 0.11 -2.81 -3.82
N SER A 82 -0.92 -3.61 -4.09
CA SER A 82 -0.94 -4.50 -5.26
C SER A 82 -0.93 -3.73 -6.58
N LEU A 83 -1.70 -2.65 -6.68
CA LEU A 83 -1.71 -1.77 -7.85
C LEU A 83 -0.37 -1.04 -8.01
N LEU A 84 0.20 -0.57 -6.92
CA LEU A 84 1.46 0.18 -6.89
C LEU A 84 2.62 -0.68 -7.39
N TRP A 85 2.75 -1.91 -6.89
CA TRP A 85 3.82 -2.82 -7.31
C TRP A 85 3.72 -3.24 -8.77
N VAL A 86 2.51 -3.57 -9.25
CA VAL A 86 2.31 -3.95 -10.66
C VAL A 86 2.56 -2.76 -11.59
N ALA A 87 2.03 -1.58 -11.26
CA ALA A 87 2.24 -0.38 -12.06
C ALA A 87 3.72 0.05 -12.06
N HIS A 88 4.40 -0.07 -10.91
CA HIS A 88 5.83 0.24 -10.78
C HIS A 88 6.69 -0.72 -11.62
N GLY A 89 6.48 -2.02 -11.50
CA GLY A 89 7.20 -3.03 -12.29
C GLY A 89 7.02 -2.80 -13.80
N ARG A 90 5.80 -2.47 -14.22
CA ARG A 90 5.52 -2.10 -15.61
C ARG A 90 6.26 -0.82 -16.03
N TYR A 91 6.28 0.20 -15.17
CA TYR A 91 6.99 1.45 -15.46
C TYR A 91 8.49 1.22 -15.66
N VAL A 92 9.13 0.46 -14.76
CA VAL A 92 10.55 0.10 -14.86
C VAL A 92 10.81 -0.66 -16.17
N THR A 93 9.92 -1.59 -16.53
CA THR A 93 10.05 -2.37 -17.78
C THR A 93 9.90 -1.50 -19.03
N LEU A 94 9.02 -0.48 -19.00
CA LEU A 94 8.83 0.43 -20.11
C LEU A 94 9.99 1.43 -20.28
N CYS A 95 10.68 1.76 -19.20
CA CYS A 95 11.85 2.66 -19.23
C CYS A 95 13.15 1.94 -19.61
N ALA A 96 13.15 0.60 -19.64
CA ALA A 96 14.32 -0.22 -19.89
C ALA A 96 14.26 -0.85 -21.27
N ASP A 97 15.39 -0.84 -22.00
CA ASP A 97 15.59 -1.63 -23.20
C ASP A 97 15.82 -3.10 -22.86
N ASP A 98 15.60 -3.99 -23.83
CA ASP A 98 15.74 -5.44 -23.63
C ASP A 98 17.14 -5.84 -23.11
N SER A 99 18.17 -5.05 -23.45
CA SER A 99 19.55 -5.25 -22.98
C SER A 99 19.80 -4.78 -21.54
N ASN A 100 18.97 -3.85 -21.01
CA ASN A 100 19.22 -3.17 -19.73
C ASN A 100 18.16 -3.44 -18.65
N LYS A 101 17.15 -4.24 -18.94
CA LYS A 101 16.05 -4.55 -17.98
C LYS A 101 16.55 -5.10 -16.65
N GLY A 102 17.55 -6.00 -16.69
CA GLY A 102 18.14 -6.57 -15.49
C GLY A 102 18.84 -5.53 -14.62
N PHE A 103 19.57 -4.60 -15.25
CA PHE A 103 20.26 -3.53 -14.56
C PHE A 103 19.29 -2.58 -13.85
N PHE A 104 18.27 -2.06 -14.55
CA PHE A 104 17.28 -1.17 -13.95
C PHE A 104 16.52 -1.82 -12.80
N ASN A 105 16.14 -3.08 -12.95
CA ASN A 105 15.49 -3.83 -11.88
C ASN A 105 16.40 -4.02 -10.67
N SER A 106 17.69 -4.32 -10.89
CA SER A 106 18.67 -4.48 -9.81
C SER A 106 18.91 -3.16 -9.07
N VAL A 107 19.06 -2.05 -9.79
CA VAL A 107 19.22 -0.71 -9.20
C VAL A 107 17.99 -0.36 -8.36
N PHE A 108 16.79 -0.62 -8.86
CA PHE A 108 15.56 -0.40 -8.11
C PHE A 108 15.56 -1.17 -6.77
N TRP A 109 15.89 -2.47 -6.79
CA TRP A 109 15.93 -3.28 -5.57
C TRP A 109 17.01 -2.83 -4.58
N VAL A 110 18.17 -2.37 -5.07
CA VAL A 110 19.22 -1.81 -4.21
C VAL A 110 18.71 -0.59 -3.46
N PHE A 111 18.03 0.34 -4.15
CA PHE A 111 17.45 1.52 -3.49
C PHE A 111 16.34 1.15 -2.52
N MET A 112 15.47 0.20 -2.85
CA MET A 112 14.41 -0.26 -1.95
C MET A 112 14.95 -0.90 -0.67
N MET A 113 16.06 -1.61 -0.76
CA MET A 113 16.68 -2.26 0.42
C MET A 113 17.56 -1.31 1.23
N ALA A 114 17.99 -0.19 0.65
CA ALA A 114 18.81 0.81 1.33
C ALA A 114 18.01 1.81 2.18
N CYS A 115 16.69 1.91 1.94
CA CYS A 115 15.77 2.75 2.71
C CYS A 115 15.14 1.99 3.87
#